data_4ed4887cab54d5f1659edf4aaf2e0079
#
_entry.id   4ed4887cab54d5f1659edf4aaf2e0079
#
_cell.length_a   1.000
_cell.length_b   1.000
_cell.length_c   1.000
_cell.angle_alpha   90.00
_cell.angle_beta   90.00
_cell.angle_gamma   90.00
#
_symmetry.space_group_name_H-M   'P 1'
#
loop_
_entity.id
_entity.type
_entity.pdbx_description
1 polymer ?
#
loop_
_entity_poly.entity_id
_entity_poly.type
_entity_poly.pdbx_seq_one_letter_code
_entity_poly.pdbx_strand_id
1 'polypeptide(L)'
;MDVLIECPLDARIRHMKADTFIKEILVGDLQAEHVAVGEDFRFGYERKGNPDLLREMGKKLGFSVDVIPKEMEGKRKISSTFIREELKRGNMEKVNDLLGFPFFVDGVIEHGRGMGHKFLLPTTNIIPAKEKLMPPNGVYDTVSHFKDRSLKGITNVGYKPTVGEKFLGVETYLFDCEEDLYGEPCRVEFFHYSRPEKRFSSIEALKEQLMKDAEKGKAYFQSFEK
;
A
#
# COMPACT_ATOMS: atom_id res chain seq x y z
N MET A 1 -13.37 10.73 3.87
CA MET A 1 -14.09 9.70 4.67
C MET A 1 -14.04 10.16 6.11
N ASP A 2 -15.20 10.35 6.71
CA ASP A 2 -15.29 10.99 8.03
C ASP A 2 -15.33 9.97 9.17
N VAL A 3 -15.91 8.78 8.91
CA VAL A 3 -16.01 7.68 9.87
C VAL A 3 -15.74 6.34 9.19
N LEU A 4 -14.92 5.50 9.82
CA LEU A 4 -14.72 4.10 9.46
C LEU A 4 -15.35 3.21 10.54
N ILE A 5 -16.23 2.30 10.14
CA ILE A 5 -16.83 1.31 11.04
C ILE A 5 -16.23 -0.06 10.74
N GLU A 6 -15.45 -0.58 11.68
CA GLU A 6 -14.95 -1.95 11.63
C GLU A 6 -15.98 -2.88 12.27
N CYS A 7 -16.71 -3.63 11.44
CA CYS A 7 -17.73 -4.56 11.91
C CYS A 7 -17.11 -5.96 12.11
N PRO A 8 -17.02 -6.48 13.36
CA PRO A 8 -16.49 -7.82 13.60
C PRO A 8 -17.46 -8.86 13.04
N LEU A 9 -16.94 -9.79 12.20
CA LEU A 9 -17.70 -10.92 11.65
C LEU A 9 -17.85 -12.03 12.70
N ASP A 10 -18.49 -11.71 13.82
CA ASP A 10 -18.86 -12.68 14.85
C ASP A 10 -19.97 -13.64 14.39
N ALA A 11 -20.40 -14.56 15.25
CA ALA A 11 -21.44 -15.52 14.94
C ALA A 11 -22.79 -14.85 14.62
N ARG A 12 -23.13 -13.72 15.28
CA ARG A 12 -24.35 -12.95 15.05
C ARG A 12 -24.36 -12.37 13.65
N ILE A 13 -23.35 -11.61 13.28
CA ILE A 13 -23.25 -10.94 11.97
C ILE A 13 -23.11 -11.96 10.84
N ARG A 14 -22.35 -13.04 11.06
CA ARG A 14 -22.17 -14.11 10.05
C ARG A 14 -23.46 -14.81 9.68
N HIS A 15 -24.37 -15.02 10.64
CA HIS A 15 -25.66 -15.69 10.41
C HIS A 15 -26.84 -14.73 10.20
N MET A 16 -26.57 -13.43 10.20
CA MET A 16 -27.61 -12.41 10.00
C MET A 16 -28.15 -12.47 8.57
N LYS A 17 -29.47 -12.62 8.42
CA LYS A 17 -30.12 -12.59 7.10
C LYS A 17 -29.94 -11.22 6.45
N ALA A 18 -29.99 -11.18 5.11
CA ALA A 18 -29.77 -9.94 4.38
C ALA A 18 -30.82 -8.87 4.66
N ASP A 19 -32.09 -9.24 4.78
CA ASP A 19 -33.17 -8.32 5.14
C ASP A 19 -33.04 -7.78 6.57
N THR A 20 -32.62 -8.62 7.51
CA THR A 20 -32.33 -8.24 8.90
C THR A 20 -31.16 -7.27 8.95
N PHE A 21 -30.08 -7.52 8.23
CA PHE A 21 -28.93 -6.60 8.12
C PHE A 21 -29.35 -5.21 7.62
N ILE A 22 -30.20 -5.14 6.61
CA ILE A 22 -30.72 -3.86 6.11
C ILE A 22 -31.53 -3.13 7.19
N LYS A 23 -32.47 -3.83 7.83
CA LYS A 23 -33.39 -3.22 8.79
C LYS A 23 -32.71 -2.81 10.08
N GLU A 24 -31.91 -3.70 10.67
CA GLU A 24 -31.29 -3.46 11.98
C GLU A 24 -30.03 -2.59 11.85
N ILE A 25 -29.13 -2.93 10.93
CA ILE A 25 -27.84 -2.23 10.85
C ILE A 25 -27.95 -0.96 9.98
N LEU A 26 -28.38 -1.08 8.71
CA LEU A 26 -28.36 0.09 7.82
C LEU A 26 -29.39 1.15 8.26
N VAL A 27 -30.63 0.73 8.53
CA VAL A 27 -31.69 1.67 8.87
C VAL A 27 -31.76 1.94 10.38
N GLY A 28 -31.68 0.90 11.22
CA GLY A 28 -31.80 1.03 12.66
C GLY A 28 -30.59 1.70 13.31
N ASP A 29 -29.42 1.07 13.20
CA ASP A 29 -28.22 1.54 13.90
C ASP A 29 -27.55 2.71 13.17
N LEU A 30 -27.41 2.66 11.83
CA LEU A 30 -26.69 3.66 11.04
C LEU A 30 -27.61 4.79 10.53
N GLN A 31 -28.92 4.63 10.55
CA GLN A 31 -29.89 5.59 10.01
C GLN A 31 -29.52 6.03 8.58
N ALA A 32 -29.11 5.09 7.74
CA ALA A 32 -28.60 5.36 6.42
C ALA A 32 -29.70 5.91 5.49
N GLU A 33 -29.53 7.10 4.96
CA GLU A 33 -30.42 7.73 3.97
C GLU A 33 -29.94 7.40 2.53
N HIS A 34 -28.63 7.09 2.37
CA HIS A 34 -28.03 6.77 1.10
C HIS A 34 -27.00 5.65 1.26
N VAL A 35 -27.03 4.65 0.36
CA VAL A 35 -26.13 3.50 0.35
C VAL A 35 -25.46 3.38 -1.00
N ALA A 36 -24.14 3.45 -1.06
CA ALA A 36 -23.34 3.22 -2.27
C ALA A 36 -22.63 1.87 -2.19
N VAL A 37 -22.80 1.02 -3.19
CA VAL A 37 -22.18 -0.33 -3.24
C VAL A 37 -21.66 -0.66 -4.63
N GLY A 38 -20.65 -1.51 -4.71
CA GLY A 38 -20.22 -2.06 -6.00
C GLY A 38 -21.23 -3.04 -6.58
N GLU A 39 -21.23 -3.23 -7.89
CA GLU A 39 -22.15 -4.13 -8.61
C GLU A 39 -22.07 -5.60 -8.15
N ASP A 40 -20.95 -6.04 -7.61
CA ASP A 40 -20.74 -7.41 -7.10
C ASP A 40 -20.86 -7.51 -5.59
N PHE A 41 -21.34 -6.46 -4.92
CA PHE A 41 -21.54 -6.48 -3.48
C PHE A 41 -22.48 -7.61 -3.06
N ARG A 42 -22.06 -8.37 -2.03
CA ARG A 42 -22.84 -9.46 -1.44
C ARG A 42 -22.73 -9.41 0.07
N PHE A 43 -23.86 -9.53 0.74
CA PHE A 43 -23.97 -9.43 2.19
C PHE A 43 -25.02 -10.39 2.76
N GLY A 44 -25.08 -10.43 4.09
CA GLY A 44 -25.99 -11.32 4.82
C GLY A 44 -25.61 -12.80 4.72
N TYR A 45 -26.34 -13.62 5.46
CA TYR A 45 -26.10 -15.06 5.54
C TYR A 45 -26.10 -15.72 4.15
N GLU A 46 -25.12 -16.57 3.90
CA GLU A 46 -24.91 -17.24 2.61
C GLU A 46 -24.78 -16.27 1.41
N ARG A 47 -24.44 -15.00 1.65
CA ARG A 47 -24.27 -13.96 0.60
C ARG A 47 -25.55 -13.74 -0.23
N LYS A 48 -26.73 -13.95 0.37
CA LYS A 48 -28.05 -13.81 -0.30
C LYS A 48 -28.41 -12.36 -0.58
N GLY A 49 -27.83 -11.41 0.14
CA GLY A 49 -27.99 -9.97 -0.14
C GLY A 49 -27.20 -9.54 -1.38
N ASN A 50 -27.78 -8.68 -2.18
CA ASN A 50 -27.22 -8.12 -3.40
C ASN A 50 -27.73 -6.69 -3.64
N PRO A 51 -27.20 -5.93 -4.62
CA PRO A 51 -27.65 -4.58 -4.92
C PRO A 51 -29.16 -4.44 -5.24
N ASP A 52 -29.76 -5.46 -5.87
CA ASP A 52 -31.19 -5.40 -6.22
C ASP A 52 -32.06 -5.51 -4.98
N LEU A 53 -31.70 -6.37 -4.04
CA LEU A 53 -32.38 -6.41 -2.72
C LEU A 53 -32.26 -5.09 -1.98
N LEU A 54 -31.07 -4.44 -2.02
CA LEU A 54 -30.90 -3.11 -1.42
C LEU A 54 -31.84 -2.09 -2.06
N ARG A 55 -31.95 -2.07 -3.40
CA ARG A 55 -32.85 -1.14 -4.11
C ARG A 55 -34.32 -1.39 -3.77
N GLU A 56 -34.73 -2.66 -3.72
CA GLU A 56 -36.09 -3.02 -3.34
C GLU A 56 -36.42 -2.58 -1.91
N MET A 57 -35.55 -2.90 -0.97
CA MET A 57 -35.72 -2.53 0.44
C MET A 57 -35.60 -1.03 0.66
N GLY A 58 -34.70 -0.33 -0.07
CA GLY A 58 -34.55 1.11 -0.02
C GLY A 58 -35.86 1.85 -0.36
N LYS A 59 -36.55 1.41 -1.40
CA LYS A 59 -37.87 1.96 -1.76
C LYS A 59 -38.91 1.79 -0.64
N LYS A 60 -38.84 0.70 0.14
CA LYS A 60 -39.77 0.40 1.23
C LYS A 60 -39.40 1.10 2.53
N LEU A 61 -38.14 1.29 2.79
CA LEU A 61 -37.60 1.79 4.06
C LEU A 61 -37.11 3.23 4.02
N GLY A 62 -37.16 3.88 2.84
CA GLY A 62 -36.89 5.31 2.69
C GLY A 62 -35.44 5.70 2.45
N PHE A 63 -34.57 4.78 1.99
CA PHE A 63 -33.19 5.11 1.61
C PHE A 63 -32.94 4.90 0.10
N SER A 64 -31.99 5.65 -0.44
CA SER A 64 -31.56 5.55 -1.84
C SER A 64 -30.34 4.62 -1.99
N VAL A 65 -30.16 4.05 -3.19
CA VAL A 65 -29.07 3.11 -3.46
C VAL A 65 -28.38 3.42 -4.79
N ASP A 66 -27.09 3.72 -4.71
CA ASP A 66 -26.20 3.80 -5.88
C ASP A 66 -25.42 2.52 -6.04
N VAL A 67 -25.44 1.99 -7.25
CA VAL A 67 -24.62 0.83 -7.62
C VAL A 67 -23.49 1.29 -8.53
N ILE A 68 -22.28 1.27 -8.00
CA ILE A 68 -21.07 1.72 -8.65
C ILE A 68 -20.55 0.60 -9.58
N PRO A 69 -20.44 0.82 -10.88
CA PRO A 69 -19.85 -0.14 -11.79
C PRO A 69 -18.35 -0.29 -11.50
N LYS A 70 -17.79 -1.44 -11.84
CA LYS A 70 -16.35 -1.65 -11.73
C LYS A 70 -15.60 -0.92 -12.82
N GLU A 71 -14.54 -0.24 -12.42
CA GLU A 71 -13.56 0.28 -13.35
C GLU A 71 -12.84 -0.85 -14.11
N MET A 72 -12.54 -0.58 -15.37
CA MET A 72 -11.93 -1.55 -16.27
C MET A 72 -10.56 -1.07 -16.71
N GLU A 73 -9.61 -1.96 -16.73
CA GLU A 73 -8.32 -1.78 -17.40
C GLU A 73 -8.26 -2.69 -18.63
N GLY A 74 -8.52 -2.10 -19.78
CA GLY A 74 -8.74 -2.84 -21.02
C GLY A 74 -9.92 -3.81 -20.89
N LYS A 75 -9.66 -5.11 -20.97
CA LYS A 75 -10.68 -6.16 -20.82
C LYS A 75 -10.78 -6.75 -19.40
N ARG A 76 -9.98 -6.27 -18.46
CA ARG A 76 -9.91 -6.80 -17.10
C ARG A 76 -10.48 -5.81 -16.09
N LYS A 77 -11.30 -6.31 -15.17
CA LYS A 77 -11.81 -5.51 -14.05
C LYS A 77 -10.69 -5.16 -13.08
N ILE A 78 -10.61 -3.89 -12.67
CA ILE A 78 -9.73 -3.46 -11.59
C ILE A 78 -10.22 -4.09 -10.29
N SER A 79 -9.34 -4.79 -9.59
CA SER A 79 -9.65 -5.51 -8.37
C SER A 79 -8.41 -5.69 -7.49
N SER A 80 -8.61 -5.93 -6.19
CA SER A 80 -7.50 -6.22 -5.29
C SER A 80 -6.66 -7.42 -5.74
N THR A 81 -7.25 -8.41 -6.41
CA THR A 81 -6.53 -9.55 -6.96
C THR A 81 -5.60 -9.11 -8.08
N PHE A 82 -6.10 -8.29 -9.01
CA PHE A 82 -5.29 -7.76 -10.12
C PHE A 82 -4.12 -6.92 -9.60
N ILE A 83 -4.40 -6.00 -8.67
CA ILE A 83 -3.35 -5.15 -8.07
C ILE A 83 -2.28 -6.00 -7.36
N ARG A 84 -2.69 -7.02 -6.58
CA ARG A 84 -1.73 -7.92 -5.91
C ARG A 84 -0.89 -8.74 -6.88
N GLU A 85 -1.42 -9.13 -8.02
CA GLU A 85 -0.65 -9.82 -9.07
C GLU A 85 0.42 -8.91 -9.67
N GLU A 86 0.07 -7.66 -10.01
CA GLU A 86 1.04 -6.69 -10.54
C GLU A 86 2.09 -6.31 -9.48
N LEU A 87 1.68 -6.15 -8.21
CA LEU A 87 2.61 -5.90 -7.11
C LEU A 87 3.63 -7.04 -6.95
N LYS A 88 3.18 -8.30 -7.02
CA LYS A 88 4.07 -9.46 -6.97
C LYS A 88 5.07 -9.54 -8.13
N ARG A 89 4.75 -8.93 -9.27
CA ARG A 89 5.66 -8.82 -10.43
C ARG A 89 6.64 -7.66 -10.32
N GLY A 90 6.42 -6.74 -9.37
CA GLY A 90 7.20 -5.51 -9.24
C GLY A 90 6.81 -4.43 -10.26
N ASN A 91 5.66 -4.56 -10.91
CA ASN A 91 5.18 -3.60 -11.92
C ASN A 91 4.55 -2.38 -11.21
N MET A 92 5.41 -1.54 -10.60
CA MET A 92 4.97 -0.48 -9.69
C MET A 92 4.16 0.61 -10.40
N GLU A 93 4.51 0.96 -11.61
CA GLU A 93 3.76 1.94 -12.41
C GLU A 93 2.32 1.46 -12.61
N LYS A 94 2.16 0.19 -12.97
CA LYS A 94 0.83 -0.39 -13.15
C LYS A 94 0.06 -0.53 -11.83
N VAL A 95 0.75 -0.86 -10.75
CA VAL A 95 0.16 -0.90 -9.40
C VAL A 95 -0.40 0.47 -9.04
N ASN A 96 0.38 1.53 -9.25
CA ASN A 96 0.01 2.90 -8.92
C ASN A 96 -1.17 3.39 -9.78
N ASP A 97 -1.15 3.10 -11.07
CA ASP A 97 -2.28 3.37 -11.97
C ASP A 97 -3.57 2.70 -11.50
N LEU A 98 -3.50 1.41 -11.17
CA LEU A 98 -4.66 0.63 -10.73
C LEU A 98 -5.17 1.04 -9.34
N LEU A 99 -4.29 1.53 -8.46
CA LEU A 99 -4.65 2.05 -7.13
C LEU A 99 -5.22 3.47 -7.21
N GLY A 100 -4.80 4.26 -8.21
CA GLY A 100 -5.07 5.70 -8.29
C GLY A 100 -4.20 6.55 -7.36
N PHE A 101 -3.22 5.94 -6.70
CA PHE A 101 -2.21 6.58 -5.85
C PHE A 101 -0.96 5.68 -5.74
N PRO A 102 0.21 6.24 -5.39
CA PRO A 102 1.41 5.44 -5.24
C PRO A 102 1.29 4.39 -4.13
N PHE A 103 1.73 3.16 -4.39
CA PHE A 103 1.87 2.15 -3.35
C PHE A 103 2.89 2.63 -2.32
N PHE A 104 2.59 2.48 -1.03
CA PHE A 104 3.43 3.01 0.04
C PHE A 104 3.60 2.07 1.22
N VAL A 105 4.63 2.35 2.01
CA VAL A 105 4.89 1.74 3.33
C VAL A 105 5.03 2.85 4.35
N ASP A 106 4.25 2.79 5.42
CA ASP A 106 4.37 3.68 6.57
C ASP A 106 5.18 3.01 7.67
N GLY A 107 5.94 3.80 8.41
CA GLY A 107 6.65 3.36 9.61
C GLY A 107 7.38 4.48 10.31
N VAL A 108 8.06 4.13 11.37
CA VAL A 108 9.00 5.03 12.06
C VAL A 108 10.40 4.64 11.62
N ILE A 109 11.26 5.62 11.40
CA ILE A 109 12.65 5.36 11.03
C ILE A 109 13.39 4.79 12.23
N GLU A 110 13.87 3.56 12.07
CA GLU A 110 14.61 2.83 13.09
C GLU A 110 16.12 2.83 12.80
N HIS A 111 16.91 2.67 13.87
CA HIS A 111 18.34 2.46 13.72
C HIS A 111 18.59 1.14 12.97
N GLY A 112 19.18 1.25 11.78
CA GLY A 112 19.73 0.10 11.07
C GLY A 112 21.01 -0.43 11.75
N ARG A 113 21.68 -1.39 11.11
CA ARG A 113 22.97 -1.90 11.58
C ARG A 113 24.14 -0.90 11.52
N GLY A 114 23.88 0.37 11.21
CA GLY A 114 24.89 1.40 11.11
C GLY A 114 25.91 1.18 9.97
N MET A 115 25.63 0.26 9.03
CA MET A 115 26.53 0.06 7.89
C MET A 115 26.56 1.28 6.96
N GLY A 116 25.45 1.99 6.82
CA GLY A 116 25.39 3.25 6.05
C GLY A 116 26.34 4.31 6.59
N HIS A 117 26.42 4.47 7.91
CA HIS A 117 27.39 5.39 8.54
C HIS A 117 28.85 5.00 8.29
N LYS A 118 29.17 3.70 8.21
CA LYS A 118 30.53 3.24 7.86
C LYS A 118 30.93 3.58 6.42
N PHE A 119 29.95 3.82 5.54
CA PHE A 119 30.17 4.00 4.09
C PHE A 119 29.86 5.42 3.59
N LEU A 120 29.65 6.40 4.48
CA LEU A 120 29.35 7.80 4.15
C LEU A 120 28.04 7.99 3.33
N LEU A 121 27.12 7.04 3.38
CA LEU A 121 25.81 7.13 2.72
C LEU A 121 24.72 6.86 3.76
N PRO A 122 24.17 7.90 4.41
CA PRO A 122 23.13 7.74 5.42
C PRO A 122 21.88 7.11 4.78
N THR A 123 21.41 6.03 5.38
CA THR A 123 20.17 5.36 4.97
C THR A 123 19.17 5.33 6.10
N THR A 124 17.90 5.53 5.78
CA THR A 124 16.79 5.31 6.71
C THR A 124 16.32 3.86 6.63
N ASN A 125 15.82 3.33 7.74
CA ASN A 125 15.29 1.97 7.80
C ASN A 125 13.89 2.00 8.37
N ILE A 126 12.95 1.34 7.69
CA ILE A 126 11.58 1.09 8.16
C ILE A 126 11.35 -0.41 8.18
N ILE A 127 10.75 -0.90 9.26
CA ILE A 127 10.23 -2.26 9.34
C ILE A 127 8.73 -2.19 9.04
N PRO A 128 8.28 -2.72 7.88
CA PRO A 128 6.86 -2.69 7.53
C PRO A 128 6.06 -3.57 8.50
N ALA A 129 4.78 -3.24 8.70
CA ALA A 129 3.85 -4.09 9.44
C ALA A 129 3.84 -5.52 8.85
N LYS A 130 3.75 -6.53 9.69
CA LYS A 130 3.85 -7.95 9.30
C LYS A 130 2.79 -8.35 8.27
N GLU A 131 1.61 -7.71 8.33
CA GLU A 131 0.48 -7.95 7.45
C GLU A 131 0.56 -7.17 6.13
N LYS A 132 1.52 -6.25 6.02
CA LYS A 132 1.70 -5.45 4.80
C LYS A 132 2.19 -6.34 3.67
N LEU A 133 1.42 -6.40 2.60
CA LEU A 133 1.87 -7.05 1.37
C LEU A 133 2.97 -6.21 0.74
N MET A 134 4.14 -6.81 0.56
CA MET A 134 5.30 -6.12 0.00
C MET A 134 5.54 -6.54 -1.45
N PRO A 135 6.14 -5.66 -2.27
CA PRO A 135 6.61 -6.02 -3.60
C PRO A 135 7.84 -6.95 -3.53
N PRO A 136 8.33 -7.50 -4.64
CA PRO A 136 9.53 -8.33 -4.68
C PRO A 136 10.75 -7.65 -4.05
N ASN A 137 11.66 -8.47 -3.52
CA ASN A 137 12.95 -7.96 -3.08
C ASN A 137 13.70 -7.29 -4.25
N GLY A 138 14.32 -6.14 -3.97
CA GLY A 138 15.04 -5.38 -4.98
C GLY A 138 15.18 -3.90 -4.65
N VAL A 139 15.64 -3.14 -5.63
CA VAL A 139 15.85 -1.70 -5.54
C VAL A 139 14.73 -0.97 -6.30
N TYR A 140 14.19 0.06 -5.68
CA TYR A 140 13.07 0.85 -6.15
C TYR A 140 13.41 2.34 -6.15
N ASP A 141 12.87 3.08 -7.10
CA ASP A 141 12.83 4.53 -7.06
C ASP A 141 11.63 4.97 -6.22
N THR A 142 11.87 5.81 -5.20
CA THR A 142 10.90 6.10 -4.15
C THR A 142 10.89 7.57 -3.78
N VAL A 143 9.77 8.01 -3.17
CA VAL A 143 9.66 9.29 -2.48
C VAL A 143 9.31 9.03 -1.03
N SER A 144 10.10 9.58 -0.13
CA SER A 144 9.86 9.52 1.32
C SER A 144 9.22 10.81 1.79
N HIS A 145 8.05 10.69 2.44
CA HIS A 145 7.28 11.81 2.97
C HIS A 145 7.45 11.88 4.47
N PHE A 146 7.84 13.04 4.94
CA PHE A 146 7.93 13.45 6.34
C PHE A 146 6.83 14.47 6.63
N LYS A 147 6.72 14.92 7.86
CA LYS A 147 5.68 15.86 8.28
C LYS A 147 5.64 17.14 7.44
N ASP A 148 6.79 17.67 7.07
CA ASP A 148 6.99 19.00 6.48
C ASP A 148 7.64 18.97 5.09
N ARG A 149 8.11 17.83 4.62
CA ARG A 149 8.85 17.69 3.36
C ARG A 149 8.76 16.31 2.73
N SER A 150 9.16 16.25 1.46
CA SER A 150 9.29 15.01 0.71
C SER A 150 10.65 14.93 0.05
N LEU A 151 11.30 13.78 0.13
CA LEU A 151 12.63 13.54 -0.41
C LEU A 151 12.62 12.35 -1.35
N LYS A 152 13.22 12.52 -2.52
CA LYS A 152 13.43 11.43 -3.49
C LYS A 152 14.57 10.54 -3.04
N GLY A 153 14.52 9.27 -3.39
CA GLY A 153 15.56 8.31 -3.02
C GLY A 153 15.47 7.00 -3.78
N ILE A 154 16.37 6.10 -3.46
CA ILE A 154 16.31 4.70 -3.85
C ILE A 154 16.14 3.82 -2.61
N THR A 155 15.26 2.85 -2.70
CA THR A 155 14.90 1.97 -1.59
C THR A 155 15.22 0.53 -1.91
N ASN A 156 15.97 -0.13 -1.03
CA ASN A 156 16.15 -1.59 -1.06
C ASN A 156 15.10 -2.26 -0.18
N VAL A 157 14.29 -3.12 -0.77
CA VAL A 157 13.39 -4.05 -0.07
C VAL A 157 14.08 -5.40 -0.01
N GLY A 158 14.35 -5.90 1.21
CA GLY A 158 15.05 -7.16 1.35
C GLY A 158 15.03 -7.72 2.76
N TYR A 159 15.27 -9.03 2.86
CA TYR A 159 15.39 -9.69 4.16
C TYR A 159 16.70 -9.37 4.84
N LYS A 160 16.61 -8.89 6.05
CA LYS A 160 17.78 -8.63 6.91
C LYS A 160 17.94 -9.77 7.92
N PRO A 161 19.11 -10.43 7.97
CA PRO A 161 19.38 -11.42 9.00
C PRO A 161 19.61 -10.71 10.35
N THR A 162 18.86 -11.07 11.37
CA THR A 162 19.14 -10.73 12.78
C THR A 162 19.43 -11.98 13.57
N VAL A 163 19.92 -11.81 14.80
CA VAL A 163 20.09 -12.94 15.72
C VAL A 163 18.68 -13.44 16.08
N GLY A 164 18.27 -14.57 15.48
CA GLY A 164 17.02 -15.27 15.78
C GLY A 164 15.92 -15.19 14.70
N GLU A 165 15.72 -14.09 14.02
CA GLU A 165 14.64 -13.96 13.01
C GLU A 165 15.07 -13.16 11.77
N LYS A 166 14.49 -13.52 10.61
CA LYS A 166 14.61 -12.74 9.40
C LYS A 166 13.42 -11.80 9.32
N PHE A 167 13.65 -10.51 9.25
CA PHE A 167 12.59 -9.54 8.97
C PHE A 167 12.81 -8.86 7.63
N LEU A 168 11.71 -8.46 7.00
CA LEU A 168 11.76 -7.68 5.78
C LEU A 168 12.02 -6.22 6.15
N GLY A 169 13.07 -5.63 5.58
CA GLY A 169 13.43 -4.23 5.79
C GLY A 169 13.20 -3.39 4.54
N VAL A 170 12.85 -2.13 4.74
CA VAL A 170 12.77 -1.08 3.73
C VAL A 170 13.88 -0.09 4.06
N GLU A 171 14.98 -0.15 3.32
CA GLU A 171 16.16 0.70 3.53
C GLU A 171 16.28 1.70 2.40
N THR A 172 16.17 2.99 2.72
CA THR A 172 16.14 4.06 1.72
C THR A 172 17.40 4.93 1.84
N TYR A 173 18.11 5.10 0.74
CA TYR A 173 19.09 6.15 0.54
C TYR A 173 18.36 7.38 -0.04
N LEU A 174 18.28 8.43 0.75
CA LEU A 174 17.66 9.70 0.38
C LEU A 174 18.64 10.58 -0.40
N PHE A 175 18.18 11.16 -1.50
CA PHE A 175 19.01 12.07 -2.27
C PHE A 175 19.14 13.41 -1.53
N ASP A 176 20.37 13.90 -1.48
CA ASP A 176 20.69 15.25 -0.99
C ASP A 176 20.20 15.51 0.46
N CYS A 177 20.22 14.46 1.32
CA CYS A 177 19.83 14.52 2.72
C CYS A 177 20.96 13.99 3.61
N GLU A 178 21.44 14.84 4.52
CA GLU A 178 22.47 14.48 5.51
C GLU A 178 21.94 14.54 6.95
N GLU A 179 20.63 14.74 7.13
CA GLU A 179 20.02 14.92 8.43
C GLU A 179 19.83 13.59 9.16
N ASP A 180 19.82 13.68 10.49
CA ASP A 180 19.41 12.56 11.35
C ASP A 180 17.88 12.53 11.43
N LEU A 181 17.29 11.46 10.89
CA LEU A 181 15.84 11.27 10.78
C LEU A 181 15.32 10.16 11.70
N TYR A 182 16.13 9.65 12.61
CA TYR A 182 15.73 8.57 13.53
C TYR A 182 14.56 8.98 14.41
N GLY A 183 13.59 8.06 14.53
CA GLY A 183 12.38 8.29 15.32
C GLY A 183 11.29 9.08 14.59
N GLU A 184 11.56 9.62 13.39
CA GLU A 184 10.55 10.33 12.62
C GLU A 184 9.57 9.35 11.94
N PRO A 185 8.26 9.66 11.95
CA PRO A 185 7.29 8.98 11.10
C PRO A 185 7.60 9.27 9.63
N CYS A 186 7.59 8.22 8.80
CA CYS A 186 7.88 8.33 7.39
C CYS A 186 6.96 7.43 6.57
N ARG A 187 6.48 7.96 5.44
CA ARG A 187 5.83 7.19 4.38
C ARG A 187 6.77 7.09 3.19
N VAL A 188 7.08 5.88 2.76
CA VAL A 188 7.87 5.62 1.54
C VAL A 188 6.93 5.19 0.44
N GLU A 189 6.81 5.99 -0.62
CA GLU A 189 6.04 5.72 -1.83
C GLU A 189 6.92 5.11 -2.91
N PHE A 190 6.44 4.06 -3.55
CA PHE A 190 7.18 3.27 -4.55
C PHE A 190 6.71 3.60 -5.96
N PHE A 191 7.62 3.98 -6.84
CA PHE A 191 7.29 4.42 -8.20
C PHE A 191 7.77 3.46 -9.28
N HIS A 192 9.00 2.96 -9.18
CA HIS A 192 9.61 2.12 -10.20
C HIS A 192 10.46 1.01 -9.58
N TYR A 193 10.43 -0.18 -10.18
CA TYR A 193 11.30 -1.31 -9.82
C TYR A 193 12.56 -1.27 -10.65
N SER A 194 13.66 -0.78 -10.10
CA SER A 194 14.90 -0.55 -10.82
C SER A 194 15.68 -1.84 -11.11
N ARG A 195 15.76 -2.76 -10.15
CA ARG A 195 16.49 -4.03 -10.30
C ARG A 195 16.26 -5.00 -9.13
N PRO A 196 16.53 -6.32 -9.33
CA PRO A 196 16.55 -7.29 -8.23
C PRO A 196 17.73 -7.05 -7.27
N GLU A 197 17.66 -7.66 -6.08
CA GLU A 197 18.79 -7.72 -5.14
C GLU A 197 20.01 -8.37 -5.79
N LYS A 198 21.19 -7.88 -5.41
CA LYS A 198 22.47 -8.38 -5.87
C LYS A 198 23.42 -8.54 -4.69
N ARG A 199 24.19 -9.62 -4.69
CA ARG A 199 25.30 -9.81 -3.76
C ARG A 199 26.55 -9.14 -4.31
N PHE A 200 27.32 -8.52 -3.43
CA PHE A 200 28.58 -7.84 -3.79
C PHE A 200 29.74 -8.55 -3.14
N SER A 201 30.86 -8.63 -3.86
CA SER A 201 32.10 -9.26 -3.40
C SER A 201 32.91 -8.37 -2.44
N SER A 202 32.66 -7.05 -2.48
CA SER A 202 33.31 -6.08 -1.63
C SER A 202 32.38 -4.91 -1.32
N ILE A 203 32.77 -4.09 -0.35
CA ILE A 203 32.09 -2.87 0.05
C ILE A 203 32.17 -1.80 -1.03
N GLU A 204 33.32 -1.72 -1.68
CA GLU A 204 33.57 -0.78 -2.79
C GLU A 204 32.62 -1.07 -3.96
N ALA A 205 32.45 -2.36 -4.32
CA ALA A 205 31.49 -2.78 -5.34
C ALA A 205 30.04 -2.45 -4.97
N LEU A 206 29.66 -2.56 -3.68
CA LEU A 206 28.35 -2.13 -3.18
C LEU A 206 28.18 -0.62 -3.35
N LYS A 207 29.17 0.17 -2.93
CA LYS A 207 29.15 1.64 -3.02
C LYS A 207 29.03 2.11 -4.47
N GLU A 208 29.84 1.54 -5.36
CA GLU A 208 29.80 1.85 -6.80
C GLU A 208 28.41 1.56 -7.39
N GLN A 209 27.82 0.43 -7.03
CA GLN A 209 26.47 0.08 -7.51
C GLN A 209 25.41 1.04 -6.94
N LEU A 210 25.51 1.39 -5.67
CA LEU A 210 24.57 2.33 -5.03
C LEU A 210 24.63 3.71 -5.71
N MET A 211 25.81 4.20 -6.06
CA MET A 211 25.96 5.45 -6.82
C MET A 211 25.31 5.36 -8.21
N LYS A 212 25.51 4.25 -8.92
CA LYS A 212 24.84 4.02 -10.22
C LYS A 212 23.32 3.95 -10.09
N ASP A 213 22.82 3.33 -9.03
CA ASP A 213 21.38 3.27 -8.76
C ASP A 213 20.84 4.66 -8.44
N ALA A 214 21.55 5.45 -7.64
CA ALA A 214 21.17 6.82 -7.31
C ALA A 214 21.12 7.72 -8.56
N GLU A 215 22.11 7.63 -9.45
CA GLU A 215 22.11 8.38 -10.72
C GLU A 215 20.90 8.02 -11.59
N LYS A 216 20.58 6.73 -11.71
CA LYS A 216 19.41 6.25 -12.45
C LYS A 216 18.12 6.74 -11.82
N GLY A 217 17.99 6.67 -10.50
CA GLY A 217 16.82 7.15 -9.77
C GLY A 217 16.62 8.66 -9.92
N LYS A 218 17.69 9.46 -9.84
CA LYS A 218 17.63 10.90 -10.14
C LYS A 218 17.14 11.16 -11.57
N ALA A 219 17.66 10.44 -12.55
CA ALA A 219 17.24 10.55 -13.95
C ALA A 219 15.77 10.13 -14.16
N TYR A 220 15.32 9.07 -13.47
CA TYR A 220 13.92 8.64 -13.49
C TYR A 220 12.99 9.79 -13.06
N PHE A 221 13.22 10.39 -11.90
CA PHE A 221 12.37 11.49 -11.43
C PHE A 221 12.44 12.75 -12.29
N GLN A 222 13.59 13.06 -12.89
CA GLN A 222 13.72 14.19 -13.83
C GLN A 222 12.88 14.02 -15.09
N SER A 223 12.57 12.78 -15.48
CA SER A 223 11.74 12.53 -16.69
C SER A 223 10.28 12.95 -16.52
N PHE A 224 9.79 13.14 -15.29
CA PHE A 224 8.41 13.60 -14.98
C PHE A 224 8.31 15.12 -14.74
N GLU A 225 9.43 15.81 -14.63
CA GLU A 225 9.46 17.26 -14.39
C GLU A 225 9.48 18.09 -15.69
N LYS A 226 9.42 17.41 -16.85
CA LYS A 226 9.34 18.03 -18.17
C LYS A 226 7.89 18.02 -18.66
#